data_fea88ad38dd8f1f9206390da427c08e4
#
_entry.id   fea88ad38dd8f1f9206390da427c08e4
#
_cell.length_a   1.000
_cell.length_b   1.000
_cell.length_c   1.000
_cell.angle_alpha   90.00
_cell.angle_beta   90.00
_cell.angle_gamma   90.00
#
_symmetry.space_group_name_H-M   'P 1'
#
loop_
_entity.id
_entity.type
_entity.pdbx_description
1 polymer ?
#
loop_
_entity_poly.entity_id
_entity_poly.type
_entity_poly.pdbx_seq_one_letter_code
_entity_poly.pdbx_strand_id
1 'polypeptide(L)'
;MDEKIGSFDSARSYGRYLSGLYSFRHPIEEALEKVEWPKTLGAWRPTCVSGAIRADLGALGLKLAAGLKRHGGFGTSSSLFGCLYVLEGSGFGARILLKRAHALGLTESFGASHLAAQASSGGWGVFVSALEGATDLNIEVAATAAIETFAAAEAAFAEL
;
A
#
# COMPACT_ATOMS: atom_id res chain seq x y z
N MET A 1 -0.57 11.65 10.80
CA MET A 1 -0.23 10.88 9.57
C MET A 1 -0.69 11.57 8.30
N ASP A 2 -1.87 12.16 8.30
CA ASP A 2 -2.44 12.81 7.11
C ASP A 2 -1.69 14.05 6.60
N GLU A 3 -1.04 14.81 7.47
CA GLU A 3 -0.30 16.03 7.07
C GLU A 3 1.00 15.76 6.31
N LYS A 4 1.62 14.58 6.48
CA LYS A 4 2.90 14.25 5.83
C LYS A 4 2.75 13.37 4.58
N ILE A 5 1.75 12.50 4.53
CA ILE A 5 1.62 11.47 3.50
C ILE A 5 0.70 11.87 2.36
N GLY A 6 -0.18 12.81 2.53
CA GLY A 6 -1.20 13.11 1.53
C GLY A 6 -1.32 14.55 1.08
N SER A 7 -0.46 15.43 1.53
CA SER A 7 -0.51 16.84 1.14
C SER A 7 0.46 17.16 0.00
N PHE A 8 0.27 16.53 -1.16
CA PHE A 8 0.98 17.01 -2.34
C PHE A 8 0.16 18.11 -3.02
N ASP A 9 0.80 19.25 -3.20
CA ASP A 9 0.27 20.46 -3.82
C ASP A 9 1.06 20.87 -5.08
N SER A 10 2.07 20.10 -5.44
CA SER A 10 2.97 20.34 -6.55
C SER A 10 3.47 19.01 -7.16
N ALA A 11 3.96 19.07 -8.39
CA ALA A 11 4.60 17.92 -9.05
C ALA A 11 5.79 17.38 -8.23
N ARG A 12 6.53 18.27 -7.56
CA ARG A 12 7.66 17.88 -6.71
C ARG A 12 7.20 17.08 -5.48
N SER A 13 6.23 17.59 -4.75
CA SER A 13 5.70 16.90 -3.57
C SER A 13 5.00 15.59 -3.94
N TYR A 14 4.34 15.56 -5.09
CA TYR A 14 3.76 14.33 -5.63
C TYR A 14 4.83 13.28 -5.99
N GLY A 15 5.93 13.69 -6.61
CA GLY A 15 7.05 12.78 -6.91
C GLY A 15 7.67 12.18 -5.66
N ARG A 16 7.82 12.98 -4.59
CA ARG A 16 8.27 12.49 -3.28
C ARG A 16 7.29 11.48 -2.69
N TYR A 17 6.00 11.80 -2.74
CA TYR A 17 4.94 10.87 -2.33
C TYR A 17 5.05 9.53 -3.07
N LEU A 18 5.17 9.53 -4.40
CA LEU A 18 5.32 8.31 -5.20
C LEU A 18 6.55 7.51 -4.80
N SER A 19 7.70 8.17 -4.59
CA SER A 19 8.94 7.51 -4.20
C SER A 19 8.82 6.84 -2.84
N GLY A 20 8.24 7.53 -1.85
CA GLY A 20 7.98 6.96 -0.52
C GLY A 20 7.00 5.79 -0.57
N LEU A 21 5.92 5.94 -1.33
CA LEU A 21 4.93 4.89 -1.49
C LEU A 21 5.53 3.64 -2.17
N TYR A 22 6.37 3.82 -3.18
CA TYR A 22 7.07 2.72 -3.82
C TYR A 22 8.01 1.99 -2.83
N SER A 23 8.79 2.76 -2.08
CA SER A 23 9.72 2.21 -1.09
C SER A 23 9.01 1.42 0.00
N PHE A 24 7.80 1.81 0.35
CA PHE A 24 6.96 1.10 1.31
C PHE A 24 6.28 -0.13 0.71
N ARG A 25 5.62 0.02 -0.44
CA ARG A 25 4.74 -1.02 -1.02
C ARG A 25 5.52 -2.14 -1.69
N HIS A 26 6.56 -1.83 -2.44
CA HIS A 26 7.25 -2.80 -3.26
C HIS A 26 7.84 -3.99 -2.47
N PRO A 27 8.59 -3.79 -1.37
CA PRO A 27 9.13 -4.92 -0.60
C PRO A 27 8.04 -5.82 0.02
N ILE A 28 6.93 -5.23 0.44
CA ILE A 28 5.80 -5.97 1.01
C ILE A 28 5.13 -6.80 -0.09
N GLU A 29 4.86 -6.20 -1.24
CA GLU A 29 4.20 -6.87 -2.36
C GLU A 29 5.05 -8.02 -2.94
N GLU A 30 6.38 -7.86 -3.00
CA GLU A 30 7.30 -8.97 -3.33
C GLU A 30 7.21 -10.12 -2.30
N ALA A 31 7.06 -9.81 -1.02
CA ALA A 31 6.87 -10.84 0.00
C ALA A 31 5.51 -11.52 -0.12
N LEU A 32 4.46 -10.78 -0.49
CA LEU A 32 3.12 -11.34 -0.72
C LEU A 32 3.06 -12.34 -1.89
N GLU A 33 3.94 -12.22 -2.89
CA GLU A 33 4.03 -13.20 -3.99
C GLU A 33 4.43 -14.61 -3.53
N LYS A 34 5.07 -14.71 -2.37
CA LYS A 34 5.60 -15.96 -1.81
C LYS A 34 4.74 -16.54 -0.70
N VAL A 35 3.60 -15.91 -0.41
CA VAL A 35 2.73 -16.30 0.70
C VAL A 35 1.90 -17.54 0.36
N GLU A 36 1.86 -18.48 1.27
CA GLU A 36 0.78 -19.47 1.33
C GLU A 36 -0.46 -18.80 1.91
N TRP A 37 -1.45 -18.56 1.04
CA TRP A 37 -2.64 -17.81 1.42
C TRP A 37 -3.54 -18.59 2.37
N PRO A 38 -3.92 -18.03 3.52
CA PRO A 38 -4.88 -18.65 4.42
C PRO A 38 -6.20 -18.98 3.72
N LYS A 39 -6.74 -20.15 3.98
CA LYS A 39 -8.01 -20.59 3.38
C LYS A 39 -9.19 -19.67 3.69
N THR A 40 -9.15 -18.98 4.82
CA THR A 40 -10.16 -17.99 5.23
C THR A 40 -10.27 -16.80 4.26
N LEU A 41 -9.20 -16.49 3.53
CA LEU A 41 -9.20 -15.44 2.49
C LEU A 41 -9.80 -15.92 1.16
N GLY A 42 -10.00 -17.21 0.98
CA GLY A 42 -10.52 -17.76 -0.27
C GLY A 42 -9.74 -17.28 -1.50
N ALA A 43 -10.46 -16.80 -2.49
CA ALA A 43 -9.90 -16.22 -3.70
C ALA A 43 -9.53 -14.72 -3.56
N TRP A 44 -9.86 -14.09 -2.43
CA TRP A 44 -9.52 -12.69 -2.22
C TRP A 44 -8.01 -12.47 -2.16
N ARG A 45 -7.55 -11.39 -2.77
CA ARG A 45 -6.16 -10.94 -2.73
C ARG A 45 -6.12 -9.41 -2.58
N PRO A 46 -5.09 -8.85 -1.94
CA PRO A 46 -4.93 -7.42 -1.82
C PRO A 46 -4.67 -6.76 -3.17
N THR A 47 -5.02 -5.50 -3.26
CA THR A 47 -4.68 -4.68 -4.43
C THR A 47 -3.20 -4.31 -4.38
N CYS A 48 -2.39 -4.96 -5.23
CA CYS A 48 -0.99 -4.63 -5.42
C CYS A 48 -0.85 -3.43 -6.36
N VAL A 49 -0.06 -2.44 -5.95
CA VAL A 49 0.08 -1.17 -6.67
C VAL A 49 1.52 -0.79 -7.02
N SER A 50 2.52 -1.54 -6.56
CA SER A 50 3.92 -1.19 -6.82
C SER A 50 4.27 -1.14 -8.30
N GLY A 51 3.66 -2.02 -9.12
CA GLY A 51 3.80 -1.98 -10.57
C GLY A 51 3.22 -0.69 -11.19
N ALA A 52 2.04 -0.28 -10.73
CA ALA A 52 1.41 0.97 -11.16
C ALA A 52 2.21 2.21 -10.70
N ILE A 53 2.72 2.20 -9.46
CA ILE A 53 3.58 3.28 -8.94
C ILE A 53 4.86 3.39 -9.76
N ARG A 54 5.45 2.26 -10.14
CA ARG A 54 6.63 2.25 -11.04
C ARG A 54 6.30 2.89 -12.39
N ALA A 55 5.17 2.56 -12.99
CA ALA A 55 4.71 3.16 -14.24
C ALA A 55 4.47 4.67 -14.09
N ASP A 56 3.85 5.09 -12.98
CA ASP A 56 3.59 6.50 -12.68
C ASP A 56 4.89 7.30 -12.50
N LEU A 57 5.89 6.76 -11.78
CA LEU A 57 7.22 7.34 -11.66
C LEU A 57 7.88 7.49 -13.04
N GLY A 58 7.81 6.44 -13.87
CA GLY A 58 8.34 6.46 -15.24
C GLY A 58 7.68 7.52 -16.12
N ALA A 59 6.35 7.64 -16.04
CA ALA A 59 5.59 8.67 -16.77
C ALA A 59 6.03 10.12 -16.42
N LEU A 60 6.45 10.32 -15.17
CA LEU A 60 6.94 11.60 -14.67
C LEU A 60 8.46 11.78 -14.85
N GLY A 61 9.15 10.83 -15.46
CA GLY A 61 10.60 10.86 -15.63
C GLY A 61 11.39 10.74 -14.32
N LEU A 62 10.78 10.20 -13.27
CA LEU A 62 11.39 10.02 -11.96
C LEU A 62 12.07 8.66 -11.85
N LYS A 63 13.19 8.63 -11.13
CA LYS A 63 13.94 7.40 -10.88
C LYS A 63 13.34 6.59 -9.72
N LEU A 64 13.42 5.27 -9.84
CA LEU A 64 13.11 4.38 -8.74
C LEU A 64 14.15 4.52 -7.62
N ALA A 65 13.70 4.43 -6.38
CA ALA A 65 14.60 4.32 -5.23
C ALA A 65 15.44 3.05 -5.35
N ALA A 66 16.75 3.19 -5.08
CA ALA A 66 17.69 2.07 -5.07
C ALA A 66 17.89 1.56 -3.63
N GLY A 67 18.33 0.30 -3.49
CA GLY A 67 18.75 -0.25 -2.20
C GLY A 67 17.60 -0.44 -1.21
N LEU A 68 16.39 -0.70 -1.68
CA LEU A 68 15.23 -0.96 -0.81
C LEU A 68 15.49 -2.16 0.10
N LYS A 69 15.17 -2.02 1.38
CA LYS A 69 15.23 -3.13 2.33
C LYS A 69 14.17 -4.16 1.97
N ARG A 70 14.56 -5.43 1.96
CA ARG A 70 13.62 -6.53 1.74
C ARG A 70 12.69 -6.66 2.94
N HIS A 71 11.44 -7.00 2.67
CA HIS A 71 10.52 -7.45 3.71
C HIS A 71 10.91 -8.87 4.15
N GLY A 72 10.94 -9.11 5.46
CA GLY A 72 11.36 -10.41 6.03
C GLY A 72 10.36 -11.56 5.84
N GLY A 73 9.25 -11.31 5.16
CA GLY A 73 8.15 -12.26 5.03
C GLY A 73 7.18 -12.22 6.20
N PHE A 74 6.22 -13.14 6.19
CA PHE A 74 5.17 -13.24 7.21
C PHE A 74 5.35 -14.54 7.99
N GLY A 75 5.68 -14.46 9.27
CA GLY A 75 5.93 -15.64 10.11
C GLY A 75 4.67 -16.45 10.41
N THR A 76 3.51 -15.80 10.43
CA THR A 76 2.21 -16.42 10.74
C THR A 76 1.10 -15.82 9.90
N SER A 77 -0.05 -16.52 9.83
CA SER A 77 -1.27 -15.94 9.23
C SER A 77 -1.72 -14.67 9.97
N SER A 78 -1.55 -14.61 11.28
CA SER A 78 -1.91 -13.44 12.09
C SER A 78 -1.09 -12.21 11.71
N SER A 79 0.22 -12.35 11.52
CA SER A 79 1.07 -11.25 11.05
C SER A 79 0.73 -10.81 9.62
N LEU A 80 0.39 -11.75 8.74
CA LEU A 80 -0.11 -11.45 7.41
C LEU A 80 -1.39 -10.62 7.46
N PHE A 81 -2.39 -11.04 8.25
CA PHE A 81 -3.65 -10.29 8.41
C PHE A 81 -3.42 -8.87 8.92
N GLY A 82 -2.49 -8.67 9.87
CA GLY A 82 -2.15 -7.35 10.39
C GLY A 82 -1.58 -6.43 9.30
N CYS A 83 -0.68 -6.94 8.47
CA CYS A 83 -0.13 -6.20 7.33
C CYS A 83 -1.23 -5.88 6.29
N LEU A 84 -2.04 -6.87 5.91
CA LEU A 84 -3.13 -6.70 4.94
C LEU A 84 -4.16 -5.67 5.41
N TYR A 85 -4.44 -5.60 6.70
CA TYR A 85 -5.32 -4.58 7.28
C TYR A 85 -4.83 -3.17 6.98
N VAL A 86 -3.53 -2.93 7.11
CA VAL A 86 -2.94 -1.62 6.80
C VAL A 86 -2.96 -1.33 5.31
N LEU A 87 -2.60 -2.31 4.48
CA LEU A 87 -2.57 -2.13 3.03
C LEU A 87 -3.95 -1.82 2.46
N GLU A 88 -4.97 -2.58 2.84
CA GLU A 88 -6.34 -2.38 2.36
C GLU A 88 -6.97 -1.12 2.95
N GLY A 89 -6.72 -0.85 4.24
CA GLY A 89 -7.19 0.37 4.90
C GLY A 89 -6.64 1.64 4.26
N SER A 90 -5.42 1.61 3.73
CA SER A 90 -4.82 2.76 3.03
C SER A 90 -5.58 3.16 1.76
N GLY A 91 -6.36 2.27 1.18
CA GLY A 91 -7.18 2.54 0.00
C GLY A 91 -8.31 3.55 0.21
N PHE A 92 -8.76 3.77 1.47
CA PHE A 92 -9.82 4.74 1.74
C PHE A 92 -9.47 6.17 1.35
N GLY A 93 -8.21 6.56 1.47
CA GLY A 93 -7.74 7.89 1.06
C GLY A 93 -7.54 8.05 -0.45
N ALA A 94 -7.50 6.96 -1.21
CA ALA A 94 -7.10 6.99 -2.62
C ALA A 94 -8.00 7.88 -3.50
N ARG A 95 -9.31 7.91 -3.24
CA ARG A 95 -10.24 8.77 -3.98
C ARG A 95 -9.97 10.27 -3.77
N ILE A 96 -9.60 10.65 -2.56
CA ILE A 96 -9.24 12.03 -2.22
C ILE A 96 -7.90 12.39 -2.87
N LEU A 97 -6.93 11.49 -2.78
CA LEU A 97 -5.62 11.69 -3.38
C LEU A 97 -5.69 11.74 -4.91
N LEU A 98 -6.56 10.93 -5.53
CA LEU A 98 -6.80 10.96 -6.97
C LEU A 98 -7.34 12.32 -7.43
N LYS A 99 -8.29 12.90 -6.68
CA LYS A 99 -8.79 14.25 -6.97
C LYS A 99 -7.70 15.31 -6.88
N ARG A 100 -6.80 15.19 -5.89
CA ARG A 100 -5.62 16.09 -5.77
C ARG A 100 -4.65 15.91 -6.93
N ALA A 101 -4.40 14.67 -7.35
CA ALA A 101 -3.57 14.37 -8.51
C ALA A 101 -4.18 14.97 -9.81
N HIS A 102 -5.49 14.86 -10.00
CA HIS A 102 -6.19 15.49 -11.12
C HIS A 102 -6.02 17.00 -11.12
N ALA A 103 -6.01 17.66 -9.97
CA ALA A 103 -5.76 19.10 -9.86
C ALA A 103 -4.33 19.49 -10.29
N LEU A 104 -3.38 18.55 -10.27
CA LEU A 104 -2.03 18.71 -10.80
C LEU A 104 -1.89 18.32 -12.28
N GLY A 105 -2.98 17.98 -12.95
CA GLY A 105 -2.99 17.53 -14.35
C GLY A 105 -2.62 16.05 -14.54
N LEU A 106 -2.57 15.27 -13.47
CA LEU A 106 -2.27 13.83 -13.51
C LEU A 106 -3.56 13.03 -13.66
N THR A 107 -3.51 11.93 -14.39
CA THR A 107 -4.67 11.09 -14.68
C THR A 107 -4.37 9.61 -14.47
N GLU A 108 -5.40 8.79 -14.56
CA GLU A 108 -5.31 7.32 -14.50
C GLU A 108 -4.39 6.75 -15.59
N SER A 109 -4.27 7.43 -16.73
CA SER A 109 -3.39 7.06 -17.83
C SER A 109 -2.05 7.78 -17.81
N PHE A 110 -1.84 8.72 -16.91
CA PHE A 110 -0.60 9.49 -16.78
C PHE A 110 -0.32 9.92 -15.34
N GLY A 111 0.53 9.20 -14.68
CA GLY A 111 1.10 9.56 -13.39
C GLY A 111 0.25 9.27 -12.15
N ALA A 112 -1.00 8.83 -12.27
CA ALA A 112 -1.90 8.53 -11.16
C ALA A 112 -2.63 7.18 -11.30
N SER A 113 -2.06 6.23 -12.03
CA SER A 113 -2.67 4.91 -12.27
C SER A 113 -2.83 4.08 -10.99
N HIS A 114 -1.88 4.18 -10.06
CA HIS A 114 -1.96 3.48 -8.77
C HIS A 114 -3.13 3.99 -7.91
N LEU A 115 -3.40 5.29 -7.91
CA LEU A 115 -4.53 5.88 -7.18
C LEU A 115 -5.87 5.44 -7.77
N ALA A 116 -5.97 5.36 -9.09
CA ALA A 116 -7.16 4.84 -9.76
C ALA A 116 -7.39 3.36 -9.41
N ALA A 117 -6.35 2.55 -9.40
CA ALA A 117 -6.43 1.14 -9.01
C ALA A 117 -6.93 0.98 -7.57
N GLN A 118 -6.38 1.75 -6.63
CA GLN A 118 -6.83 1.72 -5.22
C GLN A 118 -8.24 2.27 -5.04
N ALA A 119 -8.59 3.36 -5.72
CA ALA A 119 -9.91 3.99 -5.62
C ALA A 119 -11.04 3.10 -6.16
N SER A 120 -10.75 2.23 -7.13
CA SER A 120 -11.69 1.25 -7.70
C SER A 120 -11.72 -0.08 -6.95
N SER A 121 -10.79 -0.31 -6.02
CA SER A 121 -10.74 -1.52 -5.21
C SER A 121 -11.97 -1.60 -4.28
N GLY A 122 -12.72 -2.69 -4.37
CA GLY A 122 -13.84 -3.01 -3.48
C GLY A 122 -13.51 -4.07 -2.42
N GLY A 123 -12.23 -4.35 -2.21
CA GLY A 123 -11.79 -5.52 -1.44
C GLY A 123 -11.94 -5.41 0.08
N TRP A 124 -12.11 -4.21 0.63
CA TRP A 124 -12.15 -4.00 2.08
C TRP A 124 -13.22 -4.82 2.80
N GLY A 125 -14.46 -4.79 2.31
CA GLY A 125 -15.57 -5.52 2.94
C GLY A 125 -15.35 -7.04 2.93
N VAL A 126 -14.80 -7.58 1.85
CA VAL A 126 -14.46 -9.00 1.75
C VAL A 126 -13.34 -9.36 2.73
N PHE A 127 -12.31 -8.51 2.81
CA PHE A 127 -11.20 -8.69 3.73
C PHE A 127 -11.67 -8.66 5.20
N VAL A 128 -12.49 -7.68 5.58
CA VAL A 128 -13.03 -7.58 6.95
C VAL A 128 -13.87 -8.79 7.30
N SER A 129 -14.72 -9.28 6.39
CA SER A 129 -15.50 -10.50 6.61
C SER A 129 -14.59 -11.72 6.82
N ALA A 130 -13.49 -11.83 6.07
CA ALA A 130 -12.52 -12.90 6.27
C ALA A 130 -11.78 -12.77 7.61
N LEU A 131 -11.43 -11.55 8.00
CA LEU A 131 -10.80 -11.24 9.28
C LEU A 131 -11.70 -11.64 10.46
N GLU A 132 -12.98 -11.28 10.42
CA GLU A 132 -13.98 -11.62 11.43
C GLU A 132 -14.24 -13.12 11.50
N GLY A 133 -14.17 -13.83 10.37
CA GLY A 133 -14.34 -15.28 10.29
C GLY A 133 -13.11 -16.10 10.65
N ALA A 134 -11.96 -15.47 10.88
CA ALA A 134 -10.70 -16.16 11.19
C ALA A 134 -10.63 -16.55 12.67
N THR A 135 -10.99 -17.80 12.99
CA THR A 135 -11.06 -18.32 14.36
C THR A 135 -9.70 -18.55 15.02
N ASP A 136 -8.66 -18.79 14.22
CA ASP A 136 -7.30 -19.11 14.70
C ASP A 136 -6.36 -17.89 14.72
N LEU A 137 -6.91 -16.68 14.63
CA LEU A 137 -6.15 -15.46 14.59
C LEU A 137 -5.69 -15.04 15.98
N ASN A 138 -4.38 -14.86 16.16
CA ASN A 138 -3.83 -14.19 17.33
C ASN A 138 -3.90 -12.68 17.14
N ILE A 139 -4.84 -12.03 17.84
CA ILE A 139 -5.11 -10.58 17.71
C ILE A 139 -3.89 -9.74 18.11
N GLU A 140 -3.13 -10.13 19.13
CA GLU A 140 -1.94 -9.39 19.55
C GLU A 140 -0.85 -9.42 18.49
N VAL A 141 -0.63 -10.57 17.86
CA VAL A 141 0.32 -10.73 16.76
C VAL A 141 -0.11 -9.91 15.55
N ALA A 142 -1.40 -9.94 15.20
CA ALA A 142 -1.94 -9.17 14.11
C ALA A 142 -1.83 -7.64 14.37
N ALA A 143 -2.15 -7.20 15.58
CA ALA A 143 -2.03 -5.80 15.96
C ALA A 143 -0.57 -5.32 15.92
N THR A 144 0.37 -6.12 16.43
CA THR A 144 1.81 -5.81 16.36
C THR A 144 2.27 -5.68 14.91
N ALA A 145 1.90 -6.62 14.04
CA ALA A 145 2.23 -6.57 12.62
C ALA A 145 1.63 -5.34 11.92
N ALA A 146 0.41 -4.93 12.28
CA ALA A 146 -0.19 -3.71 11.77
C ALA A 146 0.60 -2.47 12.19
N ILE A 147 1.00 -2.37 13.46
CA ILE A 147 1.81 -1.27 13.99
C ILE A 147 3.17 -1.21 13.28
N GLU A 148 3.84 -2.35 13.10
CA GLU A 148 5.12 -2.43 12.39
C GLU A 148 4.97 -2.02 10.92
N THR A 149 3.87 -2.38 10.27
CA THR A 149 3.58 -1.99 8.90
C THR A 149 3.36 -0.47 8.79
N PHE A 150 2.65 0.14 9.73
CA PHE A 150 2.53 1.60 9.80
C PHE A 150 3.88 2.27 10.03
N ALA A 151 4.70 1.76 10.95
CA ALA A 151 6.04 2.30 11.21
C ALA A 151 6.94 2.22 9.96
N ALA A 152 6.84 1.14 9.19
CA ALA A 152 7.55 1.01 7.92
C ALA A 152 7.09 2.05 6.88
N ALA A 153 5.79 2.34 6.82
CA ALA A 153 5.27 3.41 5.97
C ALA A 153 5.83 4.78 6.40
N GLU A 154 5.75 5.12 7.69
CA GLU A 154 6.28 6.37 8.21
C GLU A 154 7.77 6.53 7.92
N ALA A 155 8.58 5.48 8.11
CA ALA A 155 10.01 5.49 7.79
C ALA A 155 10.27 5.75 6.29
N ALA A 156 9.53 5.09 5.40
CA ALA A 156 9.67 5.26 3.96
C ALA A 156 9.38 6.70 3.49
N PHE A 157 8.48 7.41 4.18
CA PHE A 157 8.17 8.80 3.88
C PHE A 157 9.09 9.81 4.60
N ALA A 158 9.75 9.41 5.67
CA ALA A 158 10.68 10.27 6.41
C ALA A 158 12.05 10.42 5.72
N GLU A 159 12.43 9.44 4.89
CA GLU A 159 13.72 9.41 4.16
C GLU A 159 13.73 10.29 2.89
N LEU A 160 12.70 11.09 2.62
CA LEU A 160 12.51 11.84 1.36
C LEU A 160 12.92 13.33 1.46
#